data_d1fc7877b1c779c1e7f268023376e036
#
_entry.id   d1fc7877b1c779c1e7f268023376e036
#
_cell.length_a   1.000
_cell.length_b   1.000
_cell.length_c   1.000
_cell.angle_alpha   90.00
_cell.angle_beta   90.00
_cell.angle_gamma   90.00
#
_symmetry.space_group_name_H-M   'P 1'
#
loop_
_entity.id
_entity.type
_entity.pdbx_description
1 polymer ?
#
loop_
_entity_poly.entity_id
_entity_poly.type
_entity_poly.pdbx_seq_one_letter_code
_entity_poly.pdbx_strand_id
1 'polypeptide(L)'
;KFKFVQASGDWASFSEVAFYKEDKLSDKMAGLFKNDDKTEVADSYNTLEKLDALREEVKDHKAYELFKVELDKAEKLIRDKFPTLKFEEFTMVKKNSEFNLMDGVVADDKEDGDITNKVVVDNGGFNPNKVGTYTVTYTITDKDSNVTTKQRTIVVYSKSTYLSDMNWESAKTGWRTVTKDTAVGSSDKIKLNVDGKVKTFDKGIGAATNAEIVYNLDGNYNYFTTYLGTDKNYDMDSTTIRFRILADGKEVYTSDVIRKNTPAELVNLDVTGV
;
A
#
# COMPACT_ATOMS: atom_id res chain seq x y z
N LYS A 1 34.35 -37.56 -7.21
CA LYS A 1 33.99 -38.94 -6.84
C LYS A 1 34.89 -39.37 -5.67
N PHE A 2 34.31 -39.82 -4.58
CA PHE A 2 35.01 -40.35 -3.42
C PHE A 2 34.90 -41.89 -3.43
N LYS A 3 36.01 -42.57 -3.21
CA LYS A 3 36.09 -44.03 -3.29
C LYS A 3 36.89 -44.57 -2.13
N PHE A 4 36.34 -45.48 -1.36
CA PHE A 4 37.09 -46.33 -0.44
C PHE A 4 37.68 -47.52 -1.17
N VAL A 5 38.90 -47.81 -0.94
CA VAL A 5 39.59 -48.98 -1.50
C VAL A 5 40.35 -49.67 -0.38
N GLN A 6 40.03 -50.93 -0.13
CA GLN A 6 40.86 -51.79 0.69
C GLN A 6 41.97 -52.37 -0.20
N ALA A 7 43.20 -52.12 0.17
CA ALA A 7 44.36 -52.48 -0.66
C ALA A 7 44.74 -53.97 -0.50
N SER A 8 44.72 -54.48 0.71
CA SER A 8 44.98 -55.90 1.03
C SER A 8 44.70 -56.16 2.53
N GLY A 9 44.48 -57.38 2.92
CA GLY A 9 44.40 -57.84 4.32
C GLY A 9 43.00 -58.38 4.67
N ASP A 10 42.79 -58.66 5.97
CA ASP A 10 41.54 -59.24 6.49
C ASP A 10 40.47 -58.20 6.61
N TRP A 11 39.53 -58.36 7.51
CA TRP A 11 38.32 -57.50 7.62
C TRP A 11 38.64 -56.09 8.07
N ALA A 12 38.04 -55.08 7.39
CA ALA A 12 38.06 -53.67 7.78
C ALA A 12 36.63 -53.18 8.05
N SER A 13 36.51 -52.39 9.11
CA SER A 13 35.23 -51.71 9.45
C SER A 13 35.44 -50.20 9.43
N PHE A 14 34.43 -49.49 8.94
CA PHE A 14 34.35 -48.04 8.99
C PHE A 14 33.20 -47.65 9.90
N SER A 15 33.45 -46.76 10.87
CA SER A 15 32.42 -46.22 11.76
C SER A 15 32.50 -44.70 11.73
N GLU A 16 31.39 -44.04 12.00
CA GLU A 16 31.29 -42.57 12.06
C GLU A 16 31.81 -41.84 10.82
N VAL A 17 31.60 -42.45 9.63
CA VAL A 17 32.03 -41.85 8.37
C VAL A 17 31.04 -40.81 7.95
N ALA A 18 31.47 -39.55 7.91
CA ALA A 18 30.62 -38.43 7.52
C ALA A 18 31.38 -37.49 6.57
N PHE A 19 30.60 -36.83 5.71
CA PHE A 19 31.08 -35.74 4.90
C PHE A 19 30.63 -34.41 5.50
N TYR A 20 31.54 -33.51 5.71
CA TYR A 20 31.31 -32.18 6.23
C TYR A 20 31.50 -31.18 5.09
N LYS A 21 30.57 -30.26 4.95
CA LYS A 21 30.68 -29.14 4.03
C LYS A 21 30.53 -27.86 4.84
N GLU A 22 31.45 -26.95 4.62
CA GLU A 22 31.35 -25.60 5.15
C GLU A 22 30.08 -24.95 4.61
N ASP A 23 29.23 -24.42 5.49
CA ASP A 23 28.01 -23.69 5.15
C ASP A 23 28.19 -22.22 5.50
N LYS A 24 28.91 -21.50 4.63
CA LYS A 24 29.19 -20.07 4.81
C LYS A 24 27.97 -19.19 4.86
N LEU A 25 26.86 -19.61 4.27
CA LEU A 25 25.62 -18.85 4.31
C LEU A 25 24.92 -18.99 5.65
N SER A 26 24.91 -20.19 6.25
CA SER A 26 24.44 -20.37 7.63
C SER A 26 25.32 -19.61 8.63
N ASP A 27 26.62 -19.54 8.43
CA ASP A 27 27.54 -18.74 9.29
C ASP A 27 27.23 -17.24 9.18
N LYS A 28 26.95 -16.72 7.97
CA LYS A 28 26.50 -15.34 7.78
C LYS A 28 25.20 -15.05 8.50
N MET A 29 24.22 -15.94 8.41
CA MET A 29 22.95 -15.80 9.10
C MET A 29 23.10 -15.86 10.62
N ALA A 30 24.00 -16.69 11.15
CA ALA A 30 24.31 -16.72 12.58
C ALA A 30 24.92 -15.39 13.07
N GLY A 31 25.61 -14.66 12.20
CA GLY A 31 26.18 -13.33 12.49
C GLY A 31 25.23 -12.16 12.20
N LEU A 32 23.94 -12.39 11.92
CA LEU A 32 22.98 -11.32 11.56
C LEU A 32 22.68 -10.38 12.75
N PHE A 33 22.70 -10.87 13.97
CA PHE A 33 22.44 -10.09 15.18
C PHE A 33 23.71 -10.01 16.05
N LYS A 34 23.83 -8.90 16.79
CA LYS A 34 24.95 -8.68 17.74
C LYS A 34 24.79 -9.49 19.03
N ASN A 35 23.57 -9.90 19.36
CA ASN A 35 23.22 -10.55 20.62
C ASN A 35 22.28 -11.73 20.43
N ASP A 36 22.27 -12.66 21.41
CA ASP A 36 21.45 -13.87 21.39
C ASP A 36 19.94 -13.57 21.46
N ASP A 37 19.55 -12.45 22.10
CA ASP A 37 18.16 -11.99 22.17
C ASP A 37 17.64 -11.43 20.86
N LYS A 38 18.52 -11.24 19.86
CA LYS A 38 18.22 -10.74 18.53
C LYS A 38 17.49 -9.40 18.57
N THR A 39 17.93 -8.49 19.40
CA THR A 39 17.38 -7.14 19.56
C THR A 39 18.20 -6.07 18.85
N GLU A 40 19.41 -6.41 18.36
CA GLU A 40 20.29 -5.50 17.66
C GLU A 40 20.90 -6.18 16.44
N VAL A 41 20.74 -5.55 15.27
CA VAL A 41 21.31 -6.03 14.00
C VAL A 41 22.82 -5.73 13.96
N ALA A 42 23.62 -6.69 13.50
CA ALA A 42 25.05 -6.53 13.37
C ALA A 42 25.41 -5.41 12.36
N ASP A 43 26.52 -4.71 12.58
CA ASP A 43 26.93 -3.55 11.78
C ASP A 43 27.16 -3.90 10.29
N SER A 44 27.48 -5.15 10.01
CA SER A 44 27.60 -5.68 8.65
C SER A 44 26.28 -5.67 7.89
N TYR A 45 25.12 -5.63 8.59
CA TYR A 45 23.77 -5.78 8.03
C TYR A 45 22.78 -4.71 8.53
N ASN A 46 23.25 -3.64 9.16
CA ASN A 46 22.42 -2.65 9.88
C ASN A 46 21.76 -1.58 8.99
N THR A 47 21.77 -1.75 7.67
CA THR A 47 21.01 -0.94 6.71
C THR A 47 20.14 -1.84 5.83
N LEU A 48 19.04 -1.30 5.29
CA LEU A 48 18.16 -2.05 4.39
C LEU A 48 18.92 -2.59 3.17
N GLU A 49 19.80 -1.78 2.56
CA GLU A 49 20.60 -2.18 1.41
C GLU A 49 21.48 -3.40 1.71
N LYS A 50 22.19 -3.40 2.86
CA LYS A 50 23.03 -4.52 3.27
C LYS A 50 22.21 -5.77 3.60
N LEU A 51 21.03 -5.58 4.20
CA LEU A 51 20.13 -6.68 4.53
C LEU A 51 19.53 -7.30 3.26
N ASP A 52 19.15 -6.49 2.29
CA ASP A 52 18.64 -6.95 1.00
C ASP A 52 19.71 -7.71 0.22
N ALA A 53 20.96 -7.26 0.25
CA ALA A 53 22.09 -7.99 -0.34
C ALA A 53 22.28 -9.37 0.32
N LEU A 54 22.18 -9.47 1.65
CA LEU A 54 22.21 -10.75 2.34
C LEU A 54 21.00 -11.62 1.97
N ARG A 55 19.80 -11.05 1.86
CA ARG A 55 18.57 -11.74 1.46
C ARG A 55 18.72 -12.39 0.09
N GLU A 56 19.25 -11.65 -0.89
CA GLU A 56 19.55 -12.16 -2.23
C GLU A 56 20.59 -13.29 -2.21
N GLU A 57 21.62 -13.17 -1.38
CA GLU A 57 22.67 -14.17 -1.30
C GLU A 57 22.18 -15.51 -0.71
N VAL A 58 21.21 -15.47 0.22
CA VAL A 58 20.71 -16.68 0.91
C VAL A 58 19.40 -17.23 0.34
N LYS A 59 18.78 -16.59 -0.65
CA LYS A 59 17.44 -16.94 -1.16
C LYS A 59 17.31 -18.38 -1.68
N ASP A 60 18.38 -18.94 -2.23
CA ASP A 60 18.40 -20.30 -2.78
C ASP A 60 18.91 -21.35 -1.77
N HIS A 61 19.16 -20.95 -0.52
CA HIS A 61 19.60 -21.85 0.51
C HIS A 61 18.46 -22.76 0.99
N LYS A 62 18.75 -24.04 1.29
CA LYS A 62 17.77 -25.04 1.75
C LYS A 62 17.00 -24.63 3.02
N ALA A 63 17.59 -23.76 3.86
CA ALA A 63 16.99 -23.24 5.08
C ALA A 63 16.39 -21.82 4.90
N TYR A 64 16.14 -21.38 3.67
CA TYR A 64 15.72 -20.00 3.40
C TYR A 64 14.45 -19.59 4.16
N GLU A 65 13.47 -20.45 4.31
CA GLU A 65 12.26 -20.14 5.07
C GLU A 65 12.52 -19.81 6.55
N LEU A 66 13.54 -20.44 7.15
CA LEU A 66 13.99 -20.09 8.50
C LEU A 66 14.77 -18.77 8.49
N PHE A 67 15.65 -18.59 7.51
CA PHE A 67 16.44 -17.36 7.34
C PHE A 67 15.54 -16.16 7.10
N LYS A 68 14.46 -16.33 6.34
CA LYS A 68 13.48 -15.27 6.07
C LYS A 68 12.89 -14.69 7.36
N VAL A 69 12.53 -15.52 8.32
CA VAL A 69 12.01 -15.06 9.62
C VAL A 69 13.02 -14.15 10.34
N GLU A 70 14.30 -14.53 10.30
CA GLU A 70 15.37 -13.74 10.91
C GLU A 70 15.61 -12.42 10.15
N LEU A 71 15.60 -12.48 8.82
CA LEU A 71 15.77 -11.32 7.95
C LEU A 71 14.60 -10.33 8.12
N ASP A 72 13.37 -10.82 8.21
CA ASP A 72 12.18 -9.98 8.43
C ASP A 72 12.23 -9.32 9.82
N LYS A 73 12.73 -10.04 10.84
CA LYS A 73 12.97 -9.45 12.16
C LYS A 73 14.06 -8.37 12.12
N ALA A 74 15.18 -8.62 11.43
CA ALA A 74 16.24 -7.63 11.28
C ALA A 74 15.74 -6.38 10.50
N GLU A 75 14.98 -6.58 9.44
CA GLU A 75 14.37 -5.49 8.68
C GLU A 75 13.47 -4.62 9.56
N LYS A 76 12.63 -5.24 10.37
CA LYS A 76 11.78 -4.52 11.32
C LYS A 76 12.61 -3.67 12.29
N LEU A 77 13.67 -4.23 12.87
CA LEU A 77 14.55 -3.50 13.79
C LEU A 77 15.28 -2.32 13.12
N ILE A 78 15.64 -2.46 11.84
CA ILE A 78 16.22 -1.35 11.07
C ILE A 78 15.17 -0.28 10.81
N ARG A 79 13.97 -0.66 10.36
CA ARG A 79 12.88 0.27 10.07
C ARG A 79 12.36 1.00 11.31
N ASP A 80 12.32 0.30 12.46
CA ASP A 80 11.88 0.87 13.75
C ASP A 80 12.80 2.02 14.25
N LYS A 81 13.97 2.23 13.64
CA LYS A 81 14.86 3.35 13.94
C LYS A 81 14.48 4.64 13.20
N PHE A 82 13.61 4.56 12.21
CA PHE A 82 13.26 5.72 11.40
C PHE A 82 11.90 6.29 11.85
N PRO A 83 11.76 7.60 11.89
CA PRO A 83 10.48 8.23 12.16
C PRO A 83 9.46 7.88 11.07
N THR A 84 8.20 7.82 11.44
CA THR A 84 7.10 7.57 10.51
C THR A 84 6.42 8.87 10.11
N LEU A 85 5.98 8.96 8.85
CA LEU A 85 5.12 10.02 8.32
C LEU A 85 3.81 9.41 7.83
N LYS A 86 2.68 9.94 8.30
CA LYS A 86 1.32 9.51 7.93
C LYS A 86 0.52 10.71 7.46
N PHE A 87 -0.04 10.62 6.28
CA PHE A 87 -0.97 11.57 5.67
C PHE A 87 -1.57 10.99 4.40
N GLU A 88 -2.64 11.60 3.89
CA GLU A 88 -3.21 11.28 2.57
C GLU A 88 -2.22 11.68 1.46
N GLU A 89 -1.72 10.71 0.71
CA GLU A 89 -0.69 10.93 -0.33
C GLU A 89 -1.27 11.59 -1.60
N PHE A 90 -2.58 11.62 -1.77
CA PHE A 90 -3.28 12.31 -2.85
C PHE A 90 -4.41 13.19 -2.30
N THR A 91 -4.50 14.42 -2.76
CA THR A 91 -5.52 15.37 -2.30
C THR A 91 -6.03 16.24 -3.44
N MET A 92 -7.35 16.42 -3.53
CA MET A 92 -8.02 17.31 -4.47
C MET A 92 -8.39 18.61 -3.78
N VAL A 93 -7.92 19.74 -4.29
CA VAL A 93 -8.18 21.08 -3.74
C VAL A 93 -8.93 21.91 -4.78
N LYS A 94 -10.08 22.44 -4.41
CA LYS A 94 -10.81 23.35 -5.32
C LYS A 94 -10.06 24.66 -5.45
N LYS A 95 -9.91 25.17 -6.67
CA LYS A 95 -9.27 26.45 -6.93
C LYS A 95 -9.86 27.57 -6.04
N ASN A 96 -8.99 28.38 -5.48
CA ASN A 96 -9.29 29.49 -4.56
C ASN A 96 -9.84 29.03 -3.20
N SER A 97 -9.72 27.76 -2.82
CA SER A 97 -9.97 27.29 -1.45
C SER A 97 -8.73 27.47 -0.60
N GLU A 98 -8.93 27.72 0.68
CA GLU A 98 -7.85 27.60 1.66
C GLU A 98 -7.47 26.12 1.81
N PHE A 99 -6.19 25.87 1.92
CA PHE A 99 -5.66 24.53 2.17
C PHE A 99 -4.36 24.61 2.99
N ASN A 100 -4.34 23.94 4.12
CA ASN A 100 -3.15 23.87 4.95
C ASN A 100 -2.36 22.59 4.59
N LEU A 101 -1.11 22.73 4.19
CA LEU A 101 -0.25 21.60 3.82
C LEU A 101 -0.01 20.63 4.98
N MET A 102 -0.13 21.08 6.22
CA MET A 102 0.03 20.22 7.40
C MET A 102 -1.27 19.50 7.82
N ASP A 103 -2.41 19.74 7.16
CA ASP A 103 -3.65 19.06 7.51
C ASP A 103 -3.52 17.54 7.32
N GLY A 104 -3.82 16.81 8.41
CA GLY A 104 -3.75 15.35 8.46
C GLY A 104 -2.32 14.79 8.51
N VAL A 105 -1.28 15.62 8.58
CA VAL A 105 0.10 15.17 8.74
C VAL A 105 0.37 14.79 10.19
N VAL A 106 0.88 13.57 10.39
CA VAL A 106 1.35 13.07 11.69
C VAL A 106 2.72 12.46 11.49
N ALA A 107 3.67 12.85 12.32
CA ALA A 107 4.99 12.25 12.40
C ALA A 107 5.23 11.71 13.80
N ASP A 108 5.62 10.45 13.89
CA ASP A 108 5.84 9.74 15.14
C ASP A 108 7.14 8.93 15.05
N ASP A 109 7.86 8.89 16.14
CA ASP A 109 9.07 8.10 16.28
C ASP A 109 8.96 7.24 17.55
N LYS A 110 9.56 6.06 17.53
CA LYS A 110 9.45 5.09 18.62
C LYS A 110 10.11 5.58 19.90
N GLU A 111 11.22 6.30 19.77
CA GLU A 111 12.04 6.80 20.88
C GLU A 111 11.68 8.23 21.27
N ASP A 112 11.26 9.06 20.30
CA ASP A 112 10.99 10.50 20.49
C ASP A 112 9.50 10.82 20.67
N GLY A 113 8.60 9.87 20.38
CA GLY A 113 7.15 10.06 20.39
C GLY A 113 6.68 10.95 19.24
N ASP A 114 5.67 11.78 19.49
CA ASP A 114 5.12 12.72 18.49
C ASP A 114 6.13 13.83 18.16
N ILE A 115 6.61 13.83 16.92
CA ILE A 115 7.54 14.81 16.38
C ILE A 115 6.94 15.58 15.20
N THR A 116 5.62 15.61 15.07
CA THR A 116 4.90 16.27 13.96
C THR A 116 5.32 17.73 13.77
N ASN A 117 5.63 18.43 14.87
CA ASN A 117 6.07 19.82 14.83
C ASN A 117 7.46 20.04 14.22
N LYS A 118 8.24 18.97 14.02
CA LYS A 118 9.56 19.01 13.37
C LYS A 118 9.50 18.73 11.86
N VAL A 119 8.31 18.46 11.30
CA VAL A 119 8.17 18.19 9.87
C VAL A 119 8.52 19.41 9.05
N VAL A 120 9.44 19.23 8.12
CA VAL A 120 9.83 20.25 7.13
C VAL A 120 9.07 19.99 5.84
N VAL A 121 8.44 21.04 5.30
CA VAL A 121 7.62 20.97 4.09
C VAL A 121 8.27 21.78 2.97
N ASP A 122 8.64 21.10 1.88
CA ASP A 122 8.89 21.75 0.60
C ASP A 122 7.56 21.74 -0.18
N ASN A 123 7.01 22.93 -0.41
CA ASN A 123 5.69 23.09 -1.01
C ASN A 123 5.63 22.79 -2.51
N GLY A 124 6.78 22.52 -3.18
CA GLY A 124 6.83 22.21 -4.60
C GLY A 124 6.19 23.26 -5.51
N GLY A 125 6.12 24.51 -5.07
CA GLY A 125 5.45 25.61 -5.78
C GLY A 125 3.93 25.55 -5.70
N PHE A 126 3.34 24.79 -4.75
CA PHE A 126 1.90 24.71 -4.55
C PHE A 126 1.23 26.08 -4.48
N ASN A 127 0.18 26.25 -5.28
CA ASN A 127 -0.60 27.47 -5.33
C ASN A 127 -2.10 27.11 -5.47
N PRO A 128 -2.91 27.29 -4.42
CA PRO A 128 -4.32 26.95 -4.45
C PRO A 128 -5.15 27.82 -5.40
N ASN A 129 -4.59 28.93 -5.90
CA ASN A 129 -5.25 29.81 -6.85
C ASN A 129 -4.95 29.47 -8.32
N LYS A 130 -4.09 28.47 -8.57
CA LYS A 130 -3.70 28.08 -9.93
C LYS A 130 -4.00 26.58 -10.13
N VAL A 131 -4.83 26.27 -11.13
CA VAL A 131 -5.08 24.89 -11.56
C VAL A 131 -3.77 24.20 -11.94
N GLY A 132 -3.57 22.99 -11.47
CA GLY A 132 -2.37 22.20 -11.76
C GLY A 132 -2.19 21.05 -10.76
N THR A 133 -1.19 20.23 -11.03
CA THR A 133 -0.74 19.16 -10.15
C THR A 133 0.56 19.58 -9.51
N TYR A 134 0.65 19.43 -8.20
CA TYR A 134 1.77 19.85 -7.37
C TYR A 134 2.26 18.66 -6.55
N THR A 135 3.57 18.52 -6.43
CA THR A 135 4.19 17.54 -5.54
C THR A 135 4.77 18.26 -4.34
N VAL A 136 4.21 18.02 -3.18
CA VAL A 136 4.67 18.55 -1.89
C VAL A 136 5.49 17.49 -1.19
N THR A 137 6.69 17.83 -0.75
CA THR A 137 7.60 16.90 -0.07
C THR A 137 7.64 17.21 1.42
N TYR A 138 7.47 16.18 2.24
CA TYR A 138 7.53 16.23 3.70
C TYR A 138 8.76 15.46 4.17
N THR A 139 9.57 16.08 5.00
CA THR A 139 10.78 15.48 5.56
C THR A 139 10.76 15.60 7.07
N ILE A 140 11.04 14.51 7.75
CA ILE A 140 11.19 14.47 9.21
C ILE A 140 12.54 13.85 9.55
N THR A 141 13.20 14.42 10.54
CA THR A 141 14.46 13.91 11.12
C THR A 141 14.27 13.75 12.62
N ASP A 142 14.59 12.55 13.14
CA ASP A 142 14.59 12.27 14.56
C ASP A 142 15.84 12.83 15.27
N LYS A 143 15.95 12.60 16.59
CA LYS A 143 17.11 13.02 17.37
C LYS A 143 18.40 12.27 17.00
N ASP A 144 18.28 11.05 16.49
CA ASP A 144 19.40 10.18 16.12
C ASP A 144 19.84 10.40 14.67
N SER A 145 19.26 11.42 14.00
CA SER A 145 19.55 11.81 12.61
C SER A 145 19.04 10.84 11.56
N ASN A 146 18.10 9.96 11.88
CA ASN A 146 17.40 9.17 10.86
C ASN A 146 16.35 10.05 10.17
N VAL A 147 16.25 9.90 8.85
CA VAL A 147 15.41 10.77 8.01
C VAL A 147 14.35 9.95 7.28
N THR A 148 13.10 10.39 7.36
CA THR A 148 12.01 9.89 6.52
C THR A 148 11.46 11.01 5.65
N THR A 149 11.28 10.71 4.36
CA THR A 149 10.71 11.64 3.38
C THR A 149 9.55 10.97 2.66
N LYS A 150 8.43 11.70 2.51
CA LYS A 150 7.26 11.29 1.74
C LYS A 150 6.71 12.44 0.91
N GLN A 151 5.97 12.10 -0.14
CA GLN A 151 5.38 13.09 -1.04
C GLN A 151 3.86 13.00 -1.03
N ARG A 152 3.22 14.16 -1.15
CA ARG A 152 1.78 14.31 -1.39
C ARG A 152 1.58 14.93 -2.76
N THR A 153 0.77 14.28 -3.59
CA THR A 153 0.27 14.88 -4.83
C THR A 153 -0.97 15.70 -4.52
N ILE A 154 -0.95 17.00 -4.86
CA ILE A 154 -2.10 17.89 -4.71
C ILE A 154 -2.54 18.35 -6.08
N VAL A 155 -3.79 18.06 -6.42
CA VAL A 155 -4.42 18.52 -7.67
C VAL A 155 -5.34 19.68 -7.37
N VAL A 156 -5.00 20.87 -7.87
CA VAL A 156 -5.88 22.03 -7.82
C VAL A 156 -6.80 22.02 -9.04
N TYR A 157 -8.11 21.89 -8.82
CA TYR A 157 -9.11 21.81 -9.89
C TYR A 157 -10.07 23.00 -9.86
N SER A 158 -10.62 23.39 -11.03
CA SER A 158 -11.60 24.47 -11.16
C SER A 158 -13.05 23.97 -11.25
N LYS A 159 -13.25 22.79 -11.84
CA LYS A 159 -14.57 22.17 -12.01
C LYS A 159 -14.51 20.70 -11.65
N SER A 160 -15.59 20.19 -11.11
CA SER A 160 -15.82 18.76 -10.92
C SER A 160 -17.21 18.41 -11.44
N THR A 161 -17.35 17.21 -11.97
CA THR A 161 -18.65 16.66 -12.41
C THR A 161 -18.79 15.30 -11.75
N TYR A 162 -19.91 15.05 -11.09
CA TYR A 162 -20.19 13.73 -10.52
C TYR A 162 -20.69 12.78 -11.62
N LEU A 163 -20.28 11.51 -11.60
CA LEU A 163 -20.80 10.52 -12.53
C LEU A 163 -22.32 10.41 -12.51
N SER A 164 -22.93 10.62 -11.35
CA SER A 164 -24.39 10.62 -11.21
C SER A 164 -25.07 11.78 -11.93
N ASP A 165 -24.36 12.88 -12.20
CA ASP A 165 -24.87 14.02 -12.97
C ASP A 165 -24.64 13.86 -14.49
N MET A 166 -23.83 12.86 -14.89
CA MET A 166 -23.55 12.54 -16.29
C MET A 166 -24.56 11.52 -16.83
N ASN A 167 -24.70 11.48 -18.13
CA ASN A 167 -25.40 10.38 -18.80
C ASN A 167 -24.41 9.24 -19.04
N TRP A 168 -24.75 8.04 -18.60
CA TRP A 168 -24.01 6.84 -19.01
C TRP A 168 -24.36 6.45 -20.45
N GLU A 169 -23.44 5.85 -21.13
CA GLU A 169 -23.65 5.23 -22.44
C GLU A 169 -24.45 3.93 -22.27
N SER A 170 -24.08 3.14 -21.25
CA SER A 170 -24.83 1.95 -20.86
C SER A 170 -24.70 1.72 -19.34
N ALA A 171 -25.74 1.10 -18.77
CA ALA A 171 -25.71 0.70 -17.37
C ALA A 171 -26.50 -0.60 -17.18
N LYS A 172 -25.83 -1.61 -16.66
CA LYS A 172 -26.38 -2.94 -16.37
C LYS A 172 -26.03 -3.32 -14.95
N THR A 173 -26.86 -4.12 -14.31
CA THR A 173 -26.64 -4.68 -12.98
C THR A 173 -27.36 -6.02 -12.86
N GLY A 174 -26.84 -6.94 -12.05
CA GLY A 174 -27.43 -8.28 -11.90
C GLY A 174 -28.70 -8.31 -11.07
N TRP A 175 -29.04 -7.24 -10.37
CA TRP A 175 -30.26 -7.14 -9.58
C TRP A 175 -30.75 -5.70 -9.56
N ARG A 176 -32.06 -5.49 -9.80
CA ARG A 176 -32.71 -4.19 -9.92
C ARG A 176 -32.10 -3.34 -11.04
N THR A 177 -32.05 -2.03 -10.85
CA THR A 177 -31.48 -1.06 -11.79
C THR A 177 -30.37 -0.27 -11.12
N VAL A 178 -29.40 0.15 -11.89
CA VAL A 178 -28.37 1.11 -11.43
C VAL A 178 -29.09 2.40 -11.03
N THR A 179 -28.73 2.95 -9.88
CA THR A 179 -29.32 4.17 -9.33
C THR A 179 -28.30 5.29 -9.23
N LYS A 180 -28.76 6.51 -9.38
CA LYS A 180 -27.99 7.73 -9.17
C LYS A 180 -28.33 8.33 -7.81
N ASP A 181 -27.30 8.66 -7.02
CA ASP A 181 -27.40 9.37 -5.74
C ASP A 181 -28.14 8.61 -4.62
N THR A 182 -28.46 7.34 -4.87
CA THR A 182 -29.14 6.47 -3.90
C THR A 182 -28.55 5.06 -3.91
N ALA A 183 -28.78 4.32 -2.84
CA ALA A 183 -28.48 2.90 -2.77
C ALA A 183 -29.29 2.12 -3.83
N VAL A 184 -28.76 1.02 -4.36
CA VAL A 184 -29.41 0.26 -5.42
C VAL A 184 -30.85 -0.13 -5.05
N GLY A 185 -31.81 0.26 -5.90
CA GLY A 185 -33.22 -0.07 -5.70
C GLY A 185 -33.86 0.49 -4.42
N SER A 186 -33.32 1.56 -3.87
CA SER A 186 -33.83 2.29 -2.70
C SER A 186 -33.84 3.79 -2.98
N SER A 187 -34.62 4.53 -2.18
CA SER A 187 -34.52 5.99 -2.09
C SER A 187 -33.50 6.46 -1.04
N ASP A 188 -32.91 5.54 -0.29
CA ASP A 188 -31.93 5.86 0.74
C ASP A 188 -30.62 6.35 0.11
N LYS A 189 -29.96 7.28 0.79
CA LYS A 189 -28.62 7.74 0.40
C LYS A 189 -27.61 6.59 0.52
N ILE A 190 -26.59 6.63 -0.34
CA ILE A 190 -25.44 5.71 -0.28
C ILE A 190 -24.71 5.91 1.04
N LYS A 191 -24.41 4.82 1.74
CA LYS A 191 -23.69 4.81 3.00
C LYS A 191 -22.53 3.83 2.93
N LEU A 192 -21.31 4.30 3.11
CA LEU A 192 -20.11 3.48 3.12
C LEU A 192 -19.39 3.56 4.46
N ASN A 193 -18.64 2.52 4.80
CA ASN A 193 -17.71 2.56 5.92
C ASN A 193 -16.42 3.27 5.46
N VAL A 194 -16.17 4.48 5.93
CA VAL A 194 -14.94 5.22 5.67
C VAL A 194 -14.17 5.33 6.98
N ASP A 195 -12.99 4.77 7.04
CA ASP A 195 -12.10 4.77 8.22
C ASP A 195 -12.80 4.31 9.52
N GLY A 196 -13.61 3.25 9.41
CA GLY A 196 -14.35 2.67 10.53
C GLY A 196 -15.63 3.44 10.92
N LYS A 197 -15.99 4.51 10.21
CA LYS A 197 -17.20 5.29 10.42
C LYS A 197 -18.14 5.21 9.23
N VAL A 198 -19.44 5.17 9.48
CA VAL A 198 -20.43 5.24 8.41
C VAL A 198 -20.55 6.68 7.91
N LYS A 199 -20.21 6.88 6.64
CA LYS A 199 -20.34 8.16 5.93
C LYS A 199 -21.49 8.06 4.92
N THR A 200 -22.36 9.09 4.89
CA THR A 200 -23.46 9.24 3.93
C THR A 200 -23.02 10.13 2.77
N PHE A 201 -23.34 9.72 1.55
CA PHE A 201 -22.97 10.43 0.32
C PHE A 201 -24.22 10.93 -0.40
N ASP A 202 -24.19 12.20 -0.81
CA ASP A 202 -25.26 12.82 -1.60
C ASP A 202 -25.12 12.53 -3.09
N LYS A 203 -23.92 12.18 -3.54
CA LYS A 203 -23.59 11.88 -4.93
C LYS A 203 -22.92 10.50 -5.03
N GLY A 204 -23.30 9.74 -6.04
CA GLY A 204 -22.72 8.43 -6.30
C GLY A 204 -23.61 7.52 -7.15
N ILE A 205 -23.13 6.31 -7.36
CA ILE A 205 -23.81 5.27 -8.14
C ILE A 205 -24.06 4.06 -7.26
N GLY A 206 -25.32 3.65 -7.15
CA GLY A 206 -25.74 2.40 -6.51
C GLY A 206 -25.94 1.30 -7.56
N ALA A 207 -25.25 0.18 -7.40
CA ALA A 207 -25.36 -0.97 -8.28
C ALA A 207 -25.24 -2.28 -7.50
N ALA A 208 -25.89 -3.34 -7.97
CA ALA A 208 -25.68 -4.69 -7.45
C ALA A 208 -24.50 -5.39 -8.18
N THR A 209 -24.18 -6.60 -7.76
CA THR A 209 -23.14 -7.41 -8.42
C THR A 209 -23.43 -7.68 -9.89
N ASN A 210 -22.41 -7.99 -10.67
CA ASN A 210 -22.45 -8.12 -12.13
C ASN A 210 -22.90 -6.82 -12.82
N ALA A 211 -22.56 -5.67 -12.22
CA ALA A 211 -22.80 -4.38 -12.84
C ALA A 211 -21.71 -4.04 -13.86
N GLU A 212 -22.14 -3.41 -14.93
CA GLU A 212 -21.30 -2.76 -15.93
C GLU A 212 -21.90 -1.40 -16.25
N ILE A 213 -21.13 -0.34 -16.05
CA ILE A 213 -21.60 1.04 -16.27
C ILE A 213 -20.53 1.74 -17.10
N VAL A 214 -20.91 2.24 -18.27
CA VAL A 214 -20.02 2.86 -19.24
C VAL A 214 -20.34 4.34 -19.39
N TYR A 215 -19.32 5.15 -19.33
CA TYR A 215 -19.39 6.59 -19.58
C TYR A 215 -18.43 6.96 -20.71
N ASN A 216 -18.84 7.86 -21.57
CA ASN A 216 -17.94 8.54 -22.50
C ASN A 216 -17.43 9.82 -21.83
N LEU A 217 -16.11 9.94 -21.69
CA LEU A 217 -15.45 11.09 -21.06
C LEU A 217 -15.02 12.14 -22.10
N ASP A 218 -14.94 11.78 -23.41
CA ASP A 218 -14.53 12.63 -24.53
C ASP A 218 -13.20 13.38 -24.27
N GLY A 219 -12.29 12.80 -23.50
CA GLY A 219 -11.00 13.42 -23.12
C GLY A 219 -11.13 14.68 -22.27
N ASN A 220 -12.30 14.96 -21.66
CA ASN A 220 -12.57 16.22 -20.96
C ASN A 220 -12.13 16.23 -19.51
N TYR A 221 -11.65 15.10 -18.99
CA TYR A 221 -11.30 14.95 -17.58
C TYR A 221 -9.85 14.47 -17.44
N ASN A 222 -9.19 14.90 -16.37
CA ASN A 222 -7.82 14.48 -16.06
C ASN A 222 -7.78 13.50 -14.89
N TYR A 223 -8.69 13.63 -13.94
CA TYR A 223 -8.67 12.80 -12.72
C TYR A 223 -10.07 12.28 -12.40
N PHE A 224 -10.11 11.02 -11.99
CA PHE A 224 -11.29 10.37 -11.41
C PHE A 224 -11.01 10.02 -9.96
N THR A 225 -11.92 10.38 -9.06
CA THR A 225 -11.81 10.02 -7.64
C THR A 225 -13.14 9.48 -7.13
N THR A 226 -13.08 8.42 -6.34
CA THR A 226 -14.28 7.80 -5.76
C THR A 226 -13.96 6.98 -4.51
N TYR A 227 -14.93 6.82 -3.63
CA TYR A 227 -14.91 5.74 -2.63
C TYR A 227 -15.60 4.51 -3.20
N LEU A 228 -14.95 3.36 -3.13
CA LEU A 228 -15.49 2.05 -3.51
C LEU A 228 -15.72 1.20 -2.27
N GLY A 229 -16.91 0.70 -2.07
CA GLY A 229 -17.23 -0.10 -0.88
C GLY A 229 -18.62 -0.75 -0.95
N THR A 230 -18.95 -1.55 0.07
CA THR A 230 -20.27 -2.12 0.27
C THR A 230 -21.21 -1.06 0.86
N ASP A 231 -22.42 -0.93 0.28
CA ASP A 231 -23.44 -0.03 0.82
C ASP A 231 -24.03 -0.59 2.13
N LYS A 232 -23.97 0.19 3.20
CA LYS A 232 -24.45 -0.20 4.52
C LYS A 232 -25.95 -0.47 4.60
N ASN A 233 -26.71 -0.03 3.60
CA ASN A 233 -28.13 -0.38 3.50
C ASN A 233 -28.34 -1.86 3.11
N TYR A 234 -27.34 -2.53 2.51
CA TYR A 234 -27.39 -3.92 2.02
C TYR A 234 -26.19 -4.77 2.42
N ASP A 235 -25.49 -4.38 3.46
CA ASP A 235 -24.28 -5.05 3.89
C ASP A 235 -24.58 -6.34 4.68
N MET A 236 -24.70 -7.45 3.97
CA MET A 236 -24.97 -8.79 4.52
C MET A 236 -23.67 -9.55 4.78
N ASP A 237 -23.71 -10.54 5.67
CA ASP A 237 -22.52 -11.35 6.03
C ASP A 237 -21.92 -12.11 4.83
N SER A 238 -22.75 -12.45 3.84
CA SER A 238 -22.32 -13.12 2.60
C SER A 238 -21.80 -12.15 1.53
N THR A 239 -21.81 -10.83 1.76
CA THR A 239 -21.40 -9.85 0.76
C THR A 239 -19.92 -10.01 0.41
N THR A 240 -19.65 -10.24 -0.87
CA THR A 240 -18.32 -10.22 -1.47
C THR A 240 -18.40 -9.52 -2.81
N ILE A 241 -17.64 -8.44 -2.98
CA ILE A 241 -17.57 -7.70 -4.24
C ILE A 241 -16.12 -7.41 -4.61
N ARG A 242 -15.90 -7.18 -5.90
CA ARG A 242 -14.65 -6.67 -6.44
C ARG A 242 -15.00 -5.61 -7.47
N PHE A 243 -14.33 -4.49 -7.41
CA PHE A 243 -14.44 -3.42 -8.41
C PHE A 243 -13.32 -3.54 -9.43
N ARG A 244 -13.64 -3.22 -10.67
CA ARG A 244 -12.69 -3.05 -11.76
C ARG A 244 -13.03 -1.75 -12.49
N ILE A 245 -12.01 -0.99 -12.85
CA ILE A 245 -12.17 0.22 -13.65
C ILE A 245 -11.33 0.04 -14.91
N LEU A 246 -11.96 0.26 -16.05
CA LEU A 246 -11.31 0.19 -17.35
C LEU A 246 -11.33 1.59 -17.98
N ALA A 247 -10.22 1.98 -18.61
CA ALA A 247 -10.08 3.16 -19.44
C ALA A 247 -9.76 2.69 -20.86
N ASP A 248 -10.59 3.02 -21.82
CA ASP A 248 -10.50 2.58 -23.22
C ASP A 248 -10.25 1.06 -23.39
N GLY A 249 -10.99 0.27 -22.58
CA GLY A 249 -10.92 -1.18 -22.58
C GLY A 249 -9.73 -1.78 -21.84
N LYS A 250 -8.78 -0.97 -21.34
CA LYS A 250 -7.64 -1.40 -20.52
C LYS A 250 -7.98 -1.29 -19.06
N GLU A 251 -7.74 -2.35 -18.28
CA GLU A 251 -7.89 -2.30 -16.83
C GLU A 251 -6.83 -1.38 -16.22
N VAL A 252 -7.31 -0.34 -15.50
CA VAL A 252 -6.47 0.65 -14.81
C VAL A 252 -6.55 0.54 -13.29
N TYR A 253 -7.54 -0.21 -12.80
CA TYR A 253 -7.69 -0.48 -11.37
C TYR A 253 -8.50 -1.77 -11.14
N THR A 254 -8.11 -2.53 -10.14
CA THR A 254 -8.91 -3.63 -9.58
C THR A 254 -8.74 -3.66 -8.07
N SER A 255 -9.86 -3.74 -7.34
CA SER A 255 -9.82 -3.82 -5.88
C SER A 255 -9.47 -5.22 -5.41
N ASP A 256 -9.05 -5.36 -4.17
CA ASP A 256 -9.16 -6.61 -3.43
C ASP A 256 -10.62 -7.03 -3.26
N VAL A 257 -10.84 -8.23 -2.71
CA VAL A 257 -12.20 -8.68 -2.36
C VAL A 257 -12.70 -7.89 -1.15
N ILE A 258 -13.69 -7.05 -1.38
CA ILE A 258 -14.37 -6.26 -0.35
C ILE A 258 -15.49 -7.12 0.25
N ARG A 259 -15.54 -7.14 1.58
CA ARG A 259 -16.53 -7.87 2.38
C ARG A 259 -17.31 -6.90 3.26
N LYS A 260 -18.33 -7.42 3.97
CA LYS A 260 -19.00 -6.68 5.04
C LYS A 260 -17.97 -6.05 5.99
N ASN A 261 -18.22 -4.80 6.35
CA ASN A 261 -17.36 -3.99 7.23
C ASN A 261 -15.95 -3.65 6.70
N THR A 262 -15.55 -4.15 5.53
CA THR A 262 -14.33 -3.66 4.89
C THR A 262 -14.44 -2.14 4.71
N PRO A 263 -13.47 -1.34 5.14
CA PRO A 263 -13.45 0.08 4.85
C PRO A 263 -13.52 0.34 3.35
N ALA A 264 -14.28 1.37 2.96
CA ALA A 264 -14.32 1.80 1.58
C ALA A 264 -12.95 2.35 1.17
N GLU A 265 -12.51 1.96 0.00
CA GLU A 265 -11.24 2.38 -0.56
C GLU A 265 -11.40 3.70 -1.31
N LEU A 266 -10.55 4.67 -1.03
CA LEU A 266 -10.44 5.89 -1.84
C LEU A 266 -9.56 5.60 -3.05
N VAL A 267 -10.15 5.69 -4.24
CA VAL A 267 -9.46 5.45 -5.51
C VAL A 267 -9.29 6.76 -6.26
N ASN A 268 -8.06 7.01 -6.71
CA ASN A 268 -7.69 8.19 -7.50
C ASN A 268 -6.98 7.71 -8.76
N LEU A 269 -7.46 8.10 -9.92
CA LEU A 269 -6.91 7.67 -11.21
C LEU A 269 -6.65 8.87 -12.11
N ASP A 270 -5.54 8.84 -12.83
CA ASP A 270 -5.31 9.70 -13.98
C ASP A 270 -6.11 9.11 -15.16
N VAL A 271 -7.02 9.91 -15.69
CA VAL A 271 -7.88 9.59 -16.85
C VAL A 271 -7.66 10.58 -17.98
N THR A 272 -6.48 11.21 -18.03
CA THR A 272 -6.14 12.16 -19.08
C THR A 272 -6.15 11.48 -20.45
N GLY A 273 -6.99 11.98 -21.34
CA GLY A 273 -7.10 11.48 -22.72
C GLY A 273 -8.02 10.27 -22.91
N VAL A 274 -8.75 9.85 -21.86
CA VAL A 274 -9.77 8.79 -21.91
C VAL A 274 -11.10 9.31 -22.43
#